data_4bf938356f2c8f2ed957d06d779713b5
#
_entry.id   4bf938356f2c8f2ed957d06d779713b5
#
_cell.length_a   1.000
_cell.length_b   1.000
_cell.length_c   1.000
_cell.angle_alpha   90.00
_cell.angle_beta   90.00
_cell.angle_gamma   90.00
#
_symmetry.space_group_name_H-M   'P 1'
#
loop_
_entity.id
_entity.type
_entity.pdbx_description
1 polymer ?
#
loop_
_entity_poly.entity_id
_entity_poly.type
_entity_poly.pdbx_seq_one_letter_code
_entity_poly.pdbx_strand_id
1 'polypeptide(L)'
;MIILRPATAADQKRIAAIIRAAQINPLDLKWPHFIVAVDDASGEIVGTAQIKAHGDGSRELASLAVTPPWQGRGLARRLIEHSLARTPGTLYLTCRSSLGGLYAKFGFRVVGASEMTPYFRRLSKVAAVLRPLMRRQDTLLVMRRDG
;
A
#
# COMPACT_ATOMS: atom_id res chain seq x y z
N MET A 1 19.80 12.58 2.51
CA MET A 1 18.48 13.01 3.03
C MET A 1 17.38 12.44 2.14
N ILE A 2 16.32 11.95 2.73
CA ILE A 2 15.16 11.44 1.98
C ILE A 2 14.09 12.51 1.91
N ILE A 3 13.61 12.78 0.69
CA ILE A 3 12.55 13.72 0.41
C ILE A 3 11.31 12.94 -0.05
N LEU A 4 10.16 13.23 0.54
CA LEU A 4 8.88 12.71 0.07
C LEU A 4 8.21 13.75 -0.83
N ARG A 5 7.81 13.33 -2.01
CA ARG A 5 7.12 14.22 -2.96
C ARG A 5 6.07 13.46 -3.77
N PRO A 6 5.10 14.16 -4.38
CA PRO A 6 4.23 13.55 -5.37
C PRO A 6 5.05 13.00 -6.54
N ALA A 7 4.61 11.87 -7.09
CA ALA A 7 5.22 11.32 -8.27
C ALA A 7 4.92 12.19 -9.51
N THR A 8 5.75 12.07 -10.51
CA THR A 8 5.55 12.70 -11.83
C THR A 8 5.46 11.61 -12.90
N ALA A 9 5.08 11.99 -14.12
CA ALA A 9 5.01 11.04 -15.24
C ALA A 9 6.35 10.34 -15.48
N ALA A 10 7.47 11.03 -15.26
CA ALA A 10 8.80 10.47 -15.42
C ALA A 10 9.12 9.33 -14.44
N ASP A 11 8.38 9.26 -13.33
CA ASP A 11 8.61 8.25 -12.29
C ASP A 11 7.89 6.93 -12.56
N GLN A 12 6.97 6.88 -13.53
CA GLN A 12 6.09 5.72 -13.75
C GLN A 12 6.85 4.40 -13.92
N LYS A 13 7.89 4.40 -14.75
CA LYS A 13 8.66 3.17 -15.01
C LYS A 13 9.41 2.68 -13.77
N ARG A 14 9.98 3.61 -13.03
CA ARG A 14 10.71 3.27 -11.80
C ARG A 14 9.79 2.76 -10.71
N ILE A 15 8.61 3.38 -10.55
CA ILE A 15 7.57 2.91 -9.64
C ILE A 15 7.21 1.46 -9.97
N ALA A 16 6.89 1.18 -11.22
CA ALA A 16 6.52 -0.18 -11.65
C ALA A 16 7.64 -1.20 -11.38
N ALA A 17 8.89 -0.81 -11.61
CA ALA A 17 10.04 -1.69 -11.35
C ALA A 17 10.18 -2.02 -9.85
N ILE A 18 10.01 -1.02 -8.98
CA ILE A 18 10.07 -1.22 -7.52
C ILE A 18 8.96 -2.16 -7.05
N ILE A 19 7.73 -1.94 -7.54
CA ILE A 19 6.59 -2.76 -7.15
C ILE A 19 6.77 -4.21 -7.59
N ARG A 20 7.24 -4.45 -8.82
CA ARG A 20 7.53 -5.80 -9.30
C ARG A 20 8.63 -6.49 -8.49
N ALA A 21 9.70 -5.77 -8.18
CA ALA A 21 10.79 -6.31 -7.37
C ALA A 21 10.32 -6.66 -5.94
N ALA A 22 9.39 -5.90 -5.39
CA ALA A 22 8.81 -6.16 -4.08
C ALA A 22 7.76 -7.28 -4.09
N GLN A 23 7.38 -7.79 -5.26
CA GLN A 23 6.39 -8.86 -5.42
C GLN A 23 5.02 -8.52 -4.81
N ILE A 24 4.61 -7.28 -4.93
CA ILE A 24 3.28 -6.82 -4.52
C ILE A 24 2.42 -6.57 -5.76
N ASN A 25 1.12 -6.38 -5.55
CA ASN A 25 0.14 -6.28 -6.64
C ASN A 25 0.58 -5.29 -7.72
N PRO A 26 0.84 -5.75 -8.98
CA PRO A 26 1.34 -4.90 -10.06
C PRO A 26 0.22 -4.19 -10.84
N LEU A 27 -1.03 -4.31 -10.42
CA LEU A 27 -2.17 -3.72 -11.11
C LEU A 27 -2.44 -2.30 -10.62
N ASP A 28 -2.97 -1.47 -11.50
CA ASP A 28 -3.37 -0.08 -11.20
C ASP A 28 -2.23 0.79 -10.63
N LEU A 29 -1.06 0.70 -11.24
CA LEU A 29 0.07 1.53 -10.90
C LEU A 29 0.03 2.82 -11.74
N LYS A 30 -0.61 3.85 -11.19
CA LYS A 30 -0.80 5.13 -11.89
C LYS A 30 -0.10 6.23 -11.11
N TRP A 31 0.93 6.83 -11.68
CA TRP A 31 1.77 7.81 -11.03
C TRP A 31 1.02 8.97 -10.35
N PRO A 32 -0.13 9.48 -10.87
CA PRO A 32 -0.82 10.59 -10.20
C PRO A 32 -1.30 10.26 -8.78
N HIS A 33 -1.44 8.99 -8.44
CA HIS A 33 -1.89 8.54 -7.12
C HIS A 33 -0.74 8.22 -6.16
N PHE A 34 0.51 8.33 -6.64
CA PHE A 34 1.70 7.95 -5.86
C PHE A 34 2.38 9.13 -5.19
N ILE A 35 2.92 8.85 -4.02
CA ILE A 35 4.03 9.60 -3.45
C ILE A 35 5.29 8.73 -3.54
N VAL A 36 6.43 9.38 -3.70
CA VAL A 36 7.71 8.70 -3.78
C VAL A 36 8.69 9.27 -2.76
N ALA A 37 9.53 8.40 -2.25
CA ALA A 37 10.66 8.78 -1.41
C ALA A 37 11.90 8.81 -2.27
N VAL A 38 12.58 9.94 -2.30
CA VAL A 38 13.74 10.17 -3.15
C VAL A 38 14.97 10.38 -2.27
N ASP A 39 16.03 9.66 -2.58
CA ASP A 39 17.34 9.95 -2.03
C ASP A 39 17.90 11.20 -2.72
N ASP A 40 17.98 12.29 -1.97
CA ASP A 40 18.38 13.59 -2.51
C ASP A 40 19.83 13.58 -3.06
N ALA A 41 20.70 12.74 -2.50
CA ALA A 41 22.10 12.65 -2.94
C ALA A 41 22.23 12.01 -4.33
N SER A 42 21.43 10.99 -4.64
CA SER A 42 21.49 10.25 -5.91
C SER A 42 20.38 10.63 -6.89
N GLY A 43 19.30 11.24 -6.40
CA GLY A 43 18.08 11.47 -7.18
C GLY A 43 17.25 10.21 -7.41
N GLU A 44 17.60 9.07 -6.81
CA GLU A 44 16.89 7.81 -7.01
C GLU A 44 15.65 7.71 -6.13
N ILE A 45 14.59 7.10 -6.70
CA ILE A 45 13.41 6.71 -5.93
C ILE A 45 13.75 5.43 -5.17
N VAL A 46 13.53 5.48 -3.85
CA VAL A 46 13.85 4.37 -2.93
C VAL A 46 12.63 3.87 -2.16
N GLY A 47 11.48 4.51 -2.33
CA GLY A 47 10.24 4.08 -1.71
C GLY A 47 9.03 4.65 -2.41
N THR A 48 7.89 3.95 -2.27
CA THR A 48 6.62 4.31 -2.90
C THR A 48 5.45 4.06 -1.97
N ALA A 49 4.38 4.81 -2.17
CA ALA A 49 3.06 4.52 -1.63
C ALA A 49 2.02 5.17 -2.54
N GLN A 50 0.82 4.60 -2.60
CA GLN A 50 -0.28 5.24 -3.35
C GLN A 50 -1.58 5.17 -2.57
N ILE A 51 -2.49 6.08 -2.89
CA ILE A 51 -3.88 6.01 -2.49
C ILE A 51 -4.69 5.70 -3.74
N LYS A 52 -5.24 4.50 -3.79
CA LYS A 52 -6.15 4.08 -4.87
C LYS A 52 -7.57 4.53 -4.56
N ALA A 53 -8.27 5.01 -5.56
CA ALA A 53 -9.71 5.29 -5.50
C ALA A 53 -10.44 4.19 -6.26
N HIS A 54 -11.43 3.58 -5.63
CA HIS A 54 -12.25 2.53 -6.25
C HIS A 54 -13.61 3.09 -6.68
N GLY A 55 -14.25 2.38 -7.62
CA GLY A 55 -15.51 2.83 -8.20
C GLY A 55 -16.68 2.94 -7.21
N ASP A 56 -16.60 2.27 -6.06
CA ASP A 56 -17.59 2.33 -5.00
C ASP A 56 -17.37 3.46 -3.99
N GLY A 57 -16.40 4.35 -4.26
CA GLY A 57 -16.05 5.48 -3.40
C GLY A 57 -15.05 5.15 -2.30
N SER A 58 -14.66 3.90 -2.14
CA SER A 58 -13.64 3.54 -1.16
C SER A 58 -12.24 3.96 -1.62
N ARG A 59 -11.36 4.23 -0.66
CA ARG A 59 -9.96 4.57 -0.89
C ARG A 59 -9.07 3.56 -0.20
N GLU A 60 -7.95 3.27 -0.82
CA GLU A 60 -7.02 2.23 -0.35
C GLU A 60 -5.60 2.75 -0.30
N LEU A 61 -4.95 2.59 0.85
CA LEU A 61 -3.50 2.74 0.96
C LEU A 61 -2.86 1.47 0.38
N ALA A 62 -2.08 1.61 -0.67
CA ALA A 62 -1.54 0.48 -1.43
C ALA A 62 -0.12 0.76 -1.93
N SER A 63 0.51 -0.26 -2.48
CA SER A 63 1.80 -0.16 -3.16
C SER A 63 2.90 0.44 -2.29
N LEU A 64 2.86 0.13 -0.99
CA LEU A 64 3.90 0.52 -0.05
C LEU A 64 5.12 -0.36 -0.26
N ALA A 65 6.21 0.21 -0.72
CA ALA A 65 7.44 -0.51 -0.96
C ALA A 65 8.64 0.36 -0.63
N VAL A 66 9.67 -0.27 -0.09
CA VAL A 66 10.98 0.35 0.18
C VAL A 66 12.03 -0.56 -0.42
N THR A 67 12.95 0.02 -1.21
CA THR A 67 14.02 -0.76 -1.81
C THR A 67 14.93 -1.37 -0.75
N PRO A 68 15.48 -2.58 -0.98
CA PRO A 68 16.22 -3.31 0.04
C PRO A 68 17.32 -2.52 0.79
N PRO A 69 18.17 -1.72 0.12
CA PRO A 69 19.20 -0.95 0.83
C PRO A 69 18.65 0.06 1.83
N TRP A 70 17.40 0.47 1.66
CA TRP A 70 16.76 1.49 2.49
C TRP A 70 15.78 0.95 3.53
N GLN A 71 15.60 -0.35 3.57
CA GLN A 71 14.75 -1.01 4.58
C GLN A 71 15.39 -0.91 5.98
N GLY A 72 14.54 -0.91 7.00
CA GLY A 72 15.00 -0.82 8.39
C GLY A 72 15.42 0.58 8.84
N ARG A 73 15.12 1.62 8.06
CA ARG A 73 15.49 3.01 8.35
C ARG A 73 14.29 3.91 8.63
N GLY A 74 13.11 3.32 8.87
CA GLY A 74 11.89 4.07 9.18
C GLY A 74 11.21 4.71 7.97
N LEU A 75 11.60 4.36 6.75
CA LEU A 75 11.06 4.99 5.54
C LEU A 75 9.61 4.58 5.27
N ALA A 76 9.26 3.31 5.49
CA ALA A 76 7.88 2.85 5.37
C ALA A 76 6.95 3.63 6.30
N ARG A 77 7.36 3.84 7.53
CA ARG A 77 6.63 4.65 8.50
C ARG A 77 6.39 6.06 7.99
N ARG A 78 7.43 6.71 7.46
CA ARG A 78 7.30 8.07 6.91
C ARG A 78 6.32 8.13 5.75
N LEU A 79 6.36 7.12 4.86
CA LEU A 79 5.42 7.03 3.74
C LEU A 79 3.98 6.85 4.21
N ILE A 80 3.75 5.99 5.19
CA ILE A 80 2.42 5.78 5.78
C ILE A 80 1.92 7.08 6.42
N GLU A 81 2.70 7.68 7.30
CA GLU A 81 2.31 8.91 8.02
C GLU A 81 2.01 10.05 7.04
N HIS A 82 2.83 10.21 6.02
CA HIS A 82 2.63 11.21 4.98
C HIS A 82 1.31 10.99 4.22
N SER A 83 1.02 9.74 3.87
CA SER A 83 -0.22 9.38 3.17
C SER A 83 -1.46 9.64 4.04
N LEU A 84 -1.40 9.26 5.31
CA LEU A 84 -2.50 9.46 6.25
C LEU A 84 -2.79 10.93 6.51
N ALA A 85 -1.75 11.76 6.63
CA ALA A 85 -1.90 13.19 6.88
C ALA A 85 -2.61 13.90 5.72
N ARG A 86 -2.48 13.38 4.51
CA ARG A 86 -3.07 13.97 3.29
C ARG A 86 -4.38 13.31 2.84
N THR A 87 -4.82 12.27 3.54
CA THR A 87 -6.00 11.50 3.15
C THR A 87 -6.92 11.33 4.34
N PRO A 88 -7.64 12.40 4.73
CA PRO A 88 -8.58 12.33 5.84
C PRO A 88 -9.76 11.41 5.50
N GLY A 89 -10.40 10.87 6.52
CA GLY A 89 -11.54 9.98 6.38
C GLY A 89 -11.15 8.52 6.35
N THR A 90 -12.09 7.68 5.93
CA THR A 90 -11.92 6.23 5.95
C THR A 90 -10.95 5.75 4.88
N LEU A 91 -9.98 4.93 5.29
CA LEU A 91 -9.05 4.24 4.43
C LEU A 91 -9.09 2.74 4.68
N TYR A 92 -8.96 2.00 3.60
CA TYR A 92 -8.77 0.55 3.63
C TYR A 92 -7.35 0.20 3.21
N LEU A 93 -6.92 -0.99 3.55
CA LEU A 93 -5.74 -1.62 2.97
C LEU A 93 -5.92 -3.12 2.97
N THR A 94 -5.13 -3.80 2.16
CA THR A 94 -5.00 -5.25 2.20
C THR A 94 -3.55 -5.60 2.47
N CYS A 95 -3.33 -6.63 3.28
CA CYS A 95 -1.99 -7.08 3.60
C CYS A 95 -1.98 -8.57 3.95
N ARG A 96 -0.79 -9.14 4.01
CA ARG A 96 -0.62 -10.48 4.60
C ARG A 96 -0.87 -10.40 6.10
N SER A 97 -1.39 -11.49 6.67
CA SER A 97 -1.69 -11.55 8.10
C SER A 97 -0.48 -11.23 8.98
N SER A 98 0.72 -11.58 8.55
CA SER A 98 1.97 -11.26 9.26
C SER A 98 2.27 -9.77 9.40
N LEU A 99 1.67 -8.93 8.55
CA LEU A 99 1.87 -7.48 8.55
C LEU A 99 0.79 -6.71 9.30
N GLY A 100 -0.26 -7.39 9.77
CA GLY A 100 -1.38 -6.75 10.46
C GLY A 100 -0.94 -5.93 11.68
N GLY A 101 0.03 -6.44 12.45
CA GLY A 101 0.57 -5.72 13.61
C GLY A 101 1.26 -4.42 13.26
N LEU A 102 1.93 -4.36 12.11
CA LEU A 102 2.55 -3.13 11.64
C LEU A 102 1.49 -2.04 11.38
N TYR A 103 0.46 -2.38 10.63
CA TYR A 103 -0.58 -1.41 10.27
C TYR A 103 -1.49 -1.04 11.45
N ALA A 104 -1.65 -1.94 12.43
CA ALA A 104 -2.39 -1.64 13.65
C ALA A 104 -1.80 -0.43 14.40
N LYS A 105 -0.49 -0.23 14.34
CA LYS A 105 0.18 0.92 14.95
C LYS A 105 -0.26 2.27 14.37
N PHE A 106 -0.82 2.25 13.17
CA PHE A 106 -1.30 3.46 12.48
C PHE A 106 -2.82 3.62 12.53
N GLY A 107 -3.50 2.84 13.39
CA GLY A 107 -4.94 2.93 13.58
C GLY A 107 -5.77 2.05 12.66
N PHE A 108 -5.16 1.18 11.88
CA PHE A 108 -5.88 0.20 11.08
C PHE A 108 -6.29 -1.00 11.94
N ARG A 109 -7.49 -1.52 11.69
CA ARG A 109 -8.00 -2.73 12.33
C ARG A 109 -8.50 -3.71 11.29
N VAL A 110 -8.40 -5.00 11.57
CA VAL A 110 -8.95 -6.04 10.70
C VAL A 110 -10.47 -5.94 10.71
N VAL A 111 -11.08 -6.00 9.54
CA VAL A 111 -12.54 -5.94 9.39
C VAL A 111 -13.07 -7.17 8.68
N GLY A 112 -14.31 -7.55 9.05
CA GLY A 112 -15.06 -8.58 8.36
C GLY A 112 -15.92 -8.01 7.25
N ALA A 113 -16.65 -8.89 6.54
CA ALA A 113 -17.42 -8.52 5.35
C ALA A 113 -18.47 -7.42 5.61
N SER A 114 -19.04 -7.34 6.82
CA SER A 114 -20.05 -6.33 7.15
C SER A 114 -19.49 -4.90 7.15
N GLU A 115 -18.19 -4.74 7.34
CA GLU A 115 -17.53 -3.43 7.35
C GLU A 115 -16.73 -3.16 6.07
N MET A 116 -16.86 -4.01 5.06
CA MET A 116 -16.19 -3.85 3.77
C MET A 116 -17.12 -3.22 2.75
N THR A 117 -16.53 -2.41 1.87
CA THR A 117 -17.22 -1.96 0.65
C THR A 117 -17.30 -3.10 -0.36
N PRO A 118 -18.15 -2.99 -1.41
CA PRO A 118 -18.26 -4.06 -2.42
C PRO A 118 -16.96 -4.49 -3.04
N TYR A 119 -16.04 -3.56 -3.31
CA TYR A 119 -14.73 -3.89 -3.86
C TYR A 119 -13.97 -4.85 -2.96
N PHE A 120 -13.85 -4.55 -1.67
CA PHE A 120 -13.09 -5.36 -0.72
C PHE A 120 -13.78 -6.68 -0.41
N ARG A 121 -15.12 -6.72 -0.42
CA ARG A 121 -15.86 -7.99 -0.28
C ARG A 121 -15.53 -8.95 -1.43
N ARG A 122 -15.53 -8.45 -2.67
CA ARG A 122 -15.18 -9.27 -3.84
C ARG A 122 -13.75 -9.76 -3.76
N LEU A 123 -12.83 -8.87 -3.44
CA LEU A 123 -11.41 -9.19 -3.30
C LEU A 123 -11.19 -10.27 -2.23
N SER A 124 -11.83 -10.13 -1.08
CA SER A 124 -11.76 -11.08 0.03
C SER A 124 -12.30 -12.46 -0.36
N LYS A 125 -13.42 -12.51 -1.09
CA LYS A 125 -13.99 -13.76 -1.59
C LYS A 125 -13.09 -14.46 -2.60
N VAL A 126 -12.52 -13.72 -3.53
CA VAL A 126 -11.58 -14.25 -4.52
C VAL A 126 -10.34 -14.82 -3.82
N ALA A 127 -9.79 -14.09 -2.86
CA ALA A 127 -8.64 -14.54 -2.09
C ALA A 127 -8.93 -15.84 -1.32
N ALA A 128 -10.13 -15.96 -0.73
CA ALA A 128 -10.54 -17.15 0.00
C ALA A 128 -10.67 -18.38 -0.92
N VAL A 129 -11.20 -18.18 -2.14
CA VAL A 129 -11.34 -19.25 -3.14
C VAL A 129 -9.97 -19.72 -3.64
N LEU A 130 -9.04 -18.79 -3.86
CA LEU A 130 -7.71 -19.08 -4.38
C LEU A 130 -6.72 -19.58 -3.32
N ARG A 131 -7.04 -19.41 -2.05
CA ARG A 131 -6.14 -19.76 -0.94
C ARG A 131 -5.62 -21.21 -1.00
N PRO A 132 -6.43 -22.24 -1.29
CA PRO A 132 -5.92 -23.60 -1.37
C PRO A 132 -4.90 -23.83 -2.49
N LEU A 133 -4.92 -22.97 -3.53
CA LEU A 133 -3.99 -23.02 -4.66
C LEU A 133 -2.70 -22.24 -4.40
N MET A 134 -2.71 -21.38 -3.40
CA MET A 134 -1.57 -20.54 -3.01
C MET A 134 -0.89 -21.19 -1.80
N ARG A 135 0.32 -21.70 -2.00
CA ARG A 135 1.13 -22.31 -0.94
C ARG A 135 1.69 -21.26 0.03
N ARG A 136 0.81 -20.43 0.57
CA ARG A 136 1.19 -19.39 1.55
C ARG A 136 0.58 -19.68 2.90
N GLN A 137 1.39 -19.57 3.96
CA GLN A 137 0.91 -19.67 5.33
C GLN A 137 0.14 -18.43 5.75
N ASP A 138 0.46 -17.28 5.14
CA ASP A 138 -0.24 -16.02 5.39
C ASP A 138 -1.60 -15.99 4.71
N THR A 139 -2.57 -15.38 5.39
CA THR A 139 -3.88 -15.06 4.84
C THR A 139 -3.95 -13.58 4.45
N LEU A 140 -4.86 -13.26 3.53
CA LEU A 140 -5.16 -11.87 3.21
C LEU A 140 -6.02 -11.25 4.30
N LEU A 141 -5.57 -10.13 4.84
CA LEU A 141 -6.37 -9.29 5.73
C LEU A 141 -6.87 -8.08 4.96
N VAL A 142 -8.11 -7.69 5.22
CA VAL A 142 -8.64 -6.38 4.88
C VAL A 142 -8.68 -5.57 6.16
N MET A 143 -8.06 -4.41 6.14
CA MET A 143 -7.99 -3.52 7.30
C MET A 143 -8.61 -2.16 6.96
N ARG A 144 -9.12 -1.50 7.99
CA ARG A 144 -9.81 -0.22 7.86
C ARG A 144 -9.35 0.72 8.97
N ARG A 145 -9.18 1.98 8.59
CA ARG A 145 -8.92 3.08 9.50
C ARG A 145 -9.98 4.16 9.29
N ASP A 146 -10.61 4.58 10.36
CA ASP A 146 -11.62 5.65 10.33
C ASP A 146 -10.97 6.96 10.81
N GLY A 147 -10.72 7.83 9.89
CA GLY A 147 -10.26 9.20 10.08
C GLY A 147 -9.18 9.45 11.07
#